data_a362c8a965558533b46382588d4aeeb1
#
_entry.id   a362c8a965558533b46382588d4aeeb1
#
_cell.length_a   1.000
_cell.length_b   1.000
_cell.length_c   1.000
_cell.angle_alpha   90.00
_cell.angle_beta   90.00
_cell.angle_gamma   90.00
#
_symmetry.space_group_name_H-M   'P 1'
#
loop_
_entity.id
_entity.type
_entity.pdbx_description
1 polymer ?
#
loop_
_entity_poly.entity_id
_entity_poly.type
_entity_poly.pdbx_seq_one_letter_code
_entity_poly.pdbx_strand_id
1 'polypeptide(L)'
;MEKYVKFLKIFIISFFIILSIYFIITYTNKHEYYLNRLIFKTSRIVSVDSPLRGQIFDKNGVLLVGNKKIYNLAYHIKNNENLDDVVKSALKIFPELDSAQVYESLNKGYLYEDKIIKKNLTNEEVEKVLSSNPNDFFIKETYERFYQFGLTLKNIFGSVSKISKENKSYYLENGYSIWDSVGISGLEKEYEEYLKGVKAKYKVNSDNTLSLISPPKNGSDLYLSIDINLVNKVNDIIKEELINAKKKPNTEYLNDTYVIISKPKTGEIISINGQRYLNDDYFTDISFNNITSSFTMGSVVKGATISVGYKYDLIDYNKKVLDGCVKLANLTEKCSFQRLGYLDDIKALEMSSNYYQFLIAISLAGKKYIPNMKLEVSNNEFDIYRNMLASYGLGIITGIDLPNEKIGLIGKKVSPDLLLNLAIGQYDTYTPIELLNYINTLASKGEKRSPSLVYQIKNYGNVIYQNNYEIKENVDLSKEYYDRIFKGFYNVMNYGTGKGYMNYNLNPAGKTGTSESFLDTDNDGKIDTKTLSLTMAGFFPVENPEYSLVVVSPNASHNNSKKEYIYYITNRVSRKITDYFNSLNVKSLEK
;
A
#
# COMPACT_ATOMS: atom_id res chain seq x y z
N MET A 1 32.16 51.46 -19.35
CA MET A 1 33.12 50.60 -18.66
C MET A 1 32.70 50.32 -17.19
N GLU A 2 32.37 51.32 -16.38
CA GLU A 2 31.99 51.15 -14.96
C GLU A 2 30.78 50.22 -14.69
N LYS A 3 29.74 50.29 -15.49
CA LYS A 3 28.57 49.38 -15.39
C LYS A 3 28.92 47.90 -15.59
N TYR A 4 29.78 47.59 -16.52
CA TYR A 4 30.23 46.21 -16.78
C TYR A 4 31.13 45.69 -15.64
N VAL A 5 31.98 46.56 -15.07
CA VAL A 5 32.83 46.19 -13.93
C VAL A 5 31.97 45.95 -12.66
N LYS A 6 30.91 46.75 -12.42
CA LYS A 6 29.94 46.53 -11.35
C LYS A 6 29.18 45.23 -11.54
N PHE A 7 28.70 44.94 -12.76
CA PHE A 7 27.99 43.70 -13.09
C PHE A 7 28.92 42.49 -12.88
N LEU A 8 30.16 42.55 -13.35
CA LEU A 8 31.13 41.47 -13.17
C LEU A 8 31.44 41.20 -11.69
N LYS A 9 31.58 42.25 -10.87
CA LYS A 9 31.78 42.10 -9.43
C LYS A 9 30.59 41.42 -8.74
N ILE A 10 29.36 41.81 -9.09
CA ILE A 10 28.12 41.19 -8.52
C ILE A 10 28.04 39.73 -8.96
N PHE A 11 28.35 39.44 -10.23
CA PHE A 11 28.33 38.07 -10.74
C PHE A 11 29.36 37.17 -10.02
N ILE A 12 30.59 37.66 -9.84
CA ILE A 12 31.63 36.91 -9.10
C ILE A 12 31.22 36.66 -7.65
N ILE A 13 30.67 37.67 -6.97
CA ILE A 13 30.23 37.53 -5.58
C ILE A 13 29.07 36.52 -5.47
N SER A 14 28.07 36.61 -6.37
CA SER A 14 26.95 35.67 -6.38
C SER A 14 27.40 34.23 -6.70
N PHE A 15 28.35 34.06 -7.62
CA PHE A 15 28.96 32.76 -7.91
C PHE A 15 29.65 32.14 -6.69
N PHE A 16 30.45 32.91 -5.95
CA PHE A 16 31.09 32.42 -4.74
C PHE A 16 30.08 32.13 -3.61
N ILE A 17 29.00 32.90 -3.49
CA ILE A 17 27.91 32.61 -2.52
C ILE A 17 27.22 31.30 -2.88
N ILE A 18 26.85 31.09 -4.15
CA ILE A 18 26.23 29.84 -4.64
C ILE A 18 27.15 28.65 -4.40
N LEU A 19 28.45 28.81 -4.72
CA LEU A 19 29.45 27.78 -4.52
C LEU A 19 29.61 27.43 -3.03
N SER A 20 29.61 28.43 -2.15
CA SER A 20 29.68 28.23 -0.69
C SER A 20 28.45 27.52 -0.15
N ILE A 21 27.25 27.89 -0.60
CA ILE A 21 26.00 27.21 -0.26
C ILE A 21 26.03 25.75 -0.74
N TYR A 22 26.49 25.52 -1.98
CA TYR A 22 26.67 24.16 -2.51
C TYR A 22 27.64 23.33 -1.68
N PHE A 23 28.78 23.90 -1.25
CA PHE A 23 29.72 23.21 -0.38
C PHE A 23 29.13 22.90 1.01
N ILE A 24 28.37 23.84 1.59
CA ILE A 24 27.72 23.64 2.90
C ILE A 24 26.69 22.51 2.79
N ILE A 25 25.82 22.54 1.79
CA ILE A 25 24.81 21.50 1.55
C ILE A 25 25.49 20.14 1.31
N THR A 26 26.53 20.11 0.49
CA THR A 26 27.26 18.86 0.18
C THR A 26 27.97 18.34 1.45
N TYR A 27 28.56 19.22 2.25
CA TYR A 27 29.21 18.83 3.50
C TYR A 27 28.21 18.29 4.52
N THR A 28 27.08 18.96 4.73
CA THR A 28 26.06 18.51 5.68
C THR A 28 25.41 17.19 5.27
N ASN A 29 25.08 17.03 3.98
CA ASN A 29 24.41 15.84 3.46
C ASN A 29 25.34 14.63 3.27
N LYS A 30 26.65 14.85 3.05
CA LYS A 30 27.64 13.80 2.74
C LYS A 30 28.75 13.68 3.77
N HIS A 31 28.61 14.33 4.91
CA HIS A 31 29.66 14.41 5.95
C HIS A 31 30.14 13.02 6.39
N GLU A 32 29.21 12.12 6.73
CA GLU A 32 29.55 10.77 7.16
C GLU A 32 30.24 9.94 6.05
N TYR A 33 29.84 10.09 4.82
CA TYR A 33 30.48 9.41 3.68
C TYR A 33 31.94 9.84 3.51
N TYR A 34 32.22 11.17 3.51
CA TYR A 34 33.58 11.65 3.36
C TYR A 34 34.44 11.39 4.60
N LEU A 35 33.84 11.48 5.77
CA LEU A 35 34.51 11.15 7.04
C LEU A 35 34.89 9.66 7.09
N ASN A 36 33.99 8.76 6.75
CA ASN A 36 34.27 7.33 6.70
C ASN A 36 35.35 6.98 5.67
N ARG A 37 35.35 7.65 4.51
CA ARG A 37 36.38 7.47 3.48
C ARG A 37 37.75 8.01 3.93
N LEU A 38 37.77 9.12 4.63
CA LEU A 38 39.00 9.68 5.20
C LEU A 38 39.57 8.78 6.31
N ILE A 39 38.72 8.34 7.23
CA ILE A 39 39.07 7.44 8.34
C ILE A 39 39.61 6.13 7.77
N PHE A 40 38.96 5.54 6.76
CA PHE A 40 39.44 4.32 6.13
C PHE A 40 40.85 4.48 5.51
N LYS A 41 41.11 5.60 4.81
CA LYS A 41 42.43 5.86 4.23
C LYS A 41 43.54 6.12 5.24
N THR A 42 43.20 6.75 6.39
CA THR A 42 44.20 7.19 7.36
C THR A 42 44.36 6.23 8.53
N SER A 43 43.29 5.54 8.96
CA SER A 43 43.28 4.76 10.21
C SER A 43 43.06 3.27 9.99
N ARG A 44 42.86 2.77 8.75
CA ARG A 44 42.55 1.37 8.43
C ARG A 44 41.32 0.86 9.25
N ILE A 45 40.31 1.71 9.44
CA ILE A 45 39.05 1.32 10.11
C ILE A 45 38.09 0.75 9.08
N VAL A 46 37.50 -0.39 9.39
CA VAL A 46 36.53 -1.11 8.54
C VAL A 46 35.24 -1.37 9.31
N SER A 47 34.15 -1.43 8.60
CA SER A 47 32.86 -1.87 9.13
C SER A 47 32.58 -3.28 8.62
N VAL A 48 32.63 -4.23 9.55
CA VAL A 48 32.40 -5.66 9.30
C VAL A 48 31.28 -6.10 10.23
N ASP A 49 30.70 -7.27 9.98
CA ASP A 49 29.57 -7.84 10.70
C ASP A 49 28.30 -6.98 10.63
N SER A 50 27.39 -7.43 9.77
CA SER A 50 26.08 -6.80 9.66
C SER A 50 25.27 -7.07 10.93
N PRO A 51 24.68 -6.01 11.55
CA PRO A 51 23.79 -6.16 12.69
C PRO A 51 22.55 -6.96 12.28
N LEU A 52 21.83 -7.49 13.26
CA LEU A 52 20.50 -8.03 13.01
C LEU A 52 19.59 -6.90 12.54
N ARG A 53 18.89 -7.18 11.46
CA ARG A 53 17.86 -6.27 10.95
C ARG A 53 16.68 -6.27 11.92
N GLY A 54 16.05 -5.13 12.16
CA GLY A 54 14.87 -5.01 13.01
C GLY A 54 13.76 -5.97 12.57
N GLN A 55 12.96 -6.44 13.49
CA GLN A 55 11.85 -7.36 13.26
C GLN A 55 10.55 -6.60 12.98
N ILE A 56 9.56 -7.27 12.41
CA ILE A 56 8.24 -6.70 12.14
C ILE A 56 7.21 -7.56 12.89
N PHE A 57 6.40 -6.90 13.71
CA PHE A 57 5.37 -7.50 14.54
C PHE A 57 3.99 -6.97 14.18
N ASP A 58 2.95 -7.78 14.41
CA ASP A 58 1.57 -7.34 14.36
C ASP A 58 1.19 -6.54 15.63
N LYS A 59 -0.06 -6.05 15.69
CA LYS A 59 -0.58 -5.29 16.84
C LYS A 59 -0.58 -6.07 18.16
N ASN A 60 -0.60 -7.41 18.09
CA ASN A 60 -0.63 -8.31 19.25
C ASN A 60 0.77 -8.82 19.63
N GLY A 61 1.82 -8.34 18.97
CA GLY A 61 3.20 -8.77 19.18
C GLY A 61 3.56 -10.10 18.50
N VAL A 62 2.74 -10.59 17.57
CA VAL A 62 3.04 -11.77 16.77
C VAL A 62 4.11 -11.43 15.75
N LEU A 63 5.19 -12.20 15.71
CA LEU A 63 6.28 -12.02 14.74
C LEU A 63 5.77 -12.28 13.31
N LEU A 64 5.93 -11.29 12.44
CA LEU A 64 5.58 -11.38 11.01
C LEU A 64 6.81 -11.59 10.15
N VAL A 65 7.85 -10.79 10.37
CA VAL A 65 9.13 -10.89 9.66
C VAL A 65 10.26 -10.82 10.67
N GLY A 66 11.12 -11.82 10.64
CA GLY A 66 12.24 -11.96 11.56
C GLY A 66 13.54 -12.31 10.86
N ASN A 67 14.52 -12.72 11.67
CA ASN A 67 15.83 -13.16 11.22
C ASN A 67 16.01 -14.63 11.63
N LYS A 68 16.16 -15.51 10.63
CA LYS A 68 16.45 -16.92 10.84
C LYS A 68 17.96 -17.13 10.85
N LYS A 69 18.46 -17.71 11.92
CA LYS A 69 19.88 -18.09 12.04
C LYS A 69 20.20 -19.23 11.05
N ILE A 70 21.29 -19.08 10.35
CA ILE A 70 21.86 -20.08 9.47
C ILE A 70 23.35 -20.29 9.79
N TYR A 71 23.80 -21.50 9.63
CA TYR A 71 25.17 -21.88 9.87
C TYR A 71 25.92 -22.04 8.55
N ASN A 72 27.14 -21.51 8.46
CA ASN A 72 27.96 -21.59 7.27
C ASN A 72 29.35 -22.13 7.66
N LEU A 73 29.97 -22.90 6.76
CA LEU A 73 31.38 -23.20 6.86
C LEU A 73 32.18 -21.98 6.44
N ALA A 74 33.04 -21.51 7.31
CA ALA A 74 33.88 -20.33 7.06
C ALA A 74 35.36 -20.66 7.28
N TYR A 75 36.20 -19.84 6.64
CA TYR A 75 37.66 -19.92 6.73
C TYR A 75 38.24 -18.51 6.86
N HIS A 76 39.26 -18.34 7.71
CA HIS A 76 40.03 -17.10 7.82
C HIS A 76 41.41 -17.28 7.20
N ILE A 77 41.67 -16.56 6.07
CA ILE A 77 42.94 -16.68 5.34
C ILE A 77 44.07 -16.08 6.15
N LYS A 78 45.12 -16.85 6.39
CA LYS A 78 46.38 -16.40 7.02
C LYS A 78 47.32 -15.79 5.97
N ASN A 79 48.22 -14.90 6.42
CA ASN A 79 49.21 -14.30 5.52
C ASN A 79 50.12 -15.39 4.93
N ASN A 80 50.36 -15.32 3.59
CA ASN A 80 51.24 -16.24 2.83
C ASN A 80 50.79 -17.71 2.84
N GLU A 81 49.54 -17.99 3.00
CA GLU A 81 48.98 -19.35 2.99
C GLU A 81 48.79 -19.87 1.58
N ASN A 82 49.04 -21.18 1.39
CA ASN A 82 48.80 -21.87 0.13
C ASN A 82 47.30 -22.21 0.01
N LEU A 83 46.56 -21.54 -0.88
CA LEU A 83 45.13 -21.76 -1.08
C LEU A 83 44.82 -23.18 -1.59
N ASP A 84 45.75 -23.86 -2.29
CA ASP A 84 45.56 -25.23 -2.75
C ASP A 84 45.36 -26.22 -1.58
N ASP A 85 46.07 -26.01 -0.48
CA ASP A 85 45.95 -26.86 0.70
C ASP A 85 44.67 -26.59 1.47
N VAL A 86 44.22 -25.32 1.48
CA VAL A 86 42.92 -24.91 2.04
C VAL A 86 41.78 -25.57 1.25
N VAL A 87 41.86 -25.54 -0.09
CA VAL A 87 40.85 -26.16 -0.96
C VAL A 87 40.81 -27.68 -0.73
N LYS A 88 41.98 -28.36 -0.71
CA LYS A 88 42.02 -29.81 -0.41
C LYS A 88 41.42 -30.14 0.95
N SER A 89 41.65 -29.32 1.96
CA SER A 89 41.10 -29.48 3.31
C SER A 89 39.57 -29.29 3.32
N ALA A 90 39.06 -28.32 2.59
CA ALA A 90 37.62 -28.13 2.44
C ALA A 90 36.93 -29.32 1.77
N LEU A 91 37.52 -29.84 0.68
CA LEU A 91 37.04 -31.05 -0.04
C LEU A 91 37.14 -32.32 0.79
N LYS A 92 38.06 -32.40 1.74
CA LYS A 92 38.13 -33.52 2.69
C LYS A 92 36.94 -33.54 3.64
N ILE A 93 36.45 -32.34 4.05
CA ILE A 93 35.27 -32.21 4.92
C ILE A 93 34.00 -32.45 4.10
N PHE A 94 33.90 -31.82 2.94
CA PHE A 94 32.74 -31.85 2.04
C PHE A 94 33.17 -32.22 0.61
N PRO A 95 33.28 -33.53 0.29
CA PRO A 95 33.73 -33.99 -1.03
C PRO A 95 32.85 -33.55 -2.21
N GLU A 96 31.61 -33.18 -1.93
CA GLU A 96 30.64 -32.69 -2.91
C GLU A 96 30.89 -31.26 -3.37
N LEU A 97 31.78 -30.50 -2.72
CA LEU A 97 32.10 -29.12 -3.12
C LEU A 97 32.89 -29.08 -4.42
N ASP A 98 32.56 -28.09 -5.25
CA ASP A 98 33.35 -27.76 -6.43
C ASP A 98 34.61 -26.95 -6.03
N SER A 99 35.80 -27.48 -6.38
CA SER A 99 37.06 -26.83 -6.09
C SER A 99 37.15 -25.40 -6.66
N ALA A 100 36.63 -25.16 -7.86
CA ALA A 100 36.63 -23.85 -8.47
C ALA A 100 35.78 -22.83 -7.68
N GLN A 101 34.63 -23.25 -7.17
CA GLN A 101 33.79 -22.42 -6.32
C GLN A 101 34.45 -22.13 -4.96
N VAL A 102 35.15 -23.06 -4.40
CA VAL A 102 35.92 -22.85 -3.16
C VAL A 102 37.03 -21.82 -3.39
N TYR A 103 37.78 -21.94 -4.49
CA TYR A 103 38.79 -20.95 -4.88
C TYR A 103 38.17 -19.55 -5.08
N GLU A 104 37.07 -19.46 -5.79
CA GLU A 104 36.34 -18.17 -5.96
C GLU A 104 35.96 -17.57 -4.62
N SER A 105 35.44 -18.37 -3.70
CA SER A 105 35.07 -17.95 -2.36
C SER A 105 36.24 -17.44 -1.55
N LEU A 106 37.39 -18.14 -1.61
CA LEU A 106 38.61 -17.75 -0.90
C LEU A 106 39.20 -16.42 -1.45
N ASN A 107 39.12 -16.19 -2.76
CA ASN A 107 39.65 -14.98 -3.39
C ASN A 107 38.70 -13.78 -3.32
N LYS A 108 37.45 -13.93 -2.86
CA LYS A 108 36.47 -12.90 -2.80
C LYS A 108 36.62 -12.00 -1.56
N GLY A 109 36.53 -10.68 -1.73
CA GLY A 109 36.59 -9.70 -0.64
C GLY A 109 38.02 -9.42 -0.14
N TYR A 110 38.14 -8.99 1.11
CA TYR A 110 39.41 -8.59 1.73
C TYR A 110 40.01 -9.70 2.58
N LEU A 111 41.34 -9.69 2.80
CA LEU A 111 42.05 -10.70 3.59
C LEU A 111 41.61 -10.76 5.07
N TYR A 112 41.15 -9.63 5.62
CA TYR A 112 40.64 -9.57 6.99
C TYR A 112 39.21 -10.08 7.16
N GLU A 113 38.55 -10.50 6.06
CA GLU A 113 37.18 -11.03 6.08
C GLU A 113 37.20 -12.56 6.10
N ASP A 114 36.31 -13.14 6.92
CA ASP A 114 36.07 -14.58 6.88
C ASP A 114 35.44 -14.99 5.54
N LYS A 115 35.97 -16.03 4.93
CA LYS A 115 35.52 -16.57 3.65
C LYS A 115 34.46 -17.63 3.87
N ILE A 116 33.26 -17.41 3.33
CA ILE A 116 32.18 -18.42 3.39
C ILE A 116 32.40 -19.46 2.29
N ILE A 117 32.69 -20.67 2.70
CA ILE A 117 33.03 -21.82 1.82
C ILE A 117 31.76 -22.58 1.44
N LYS A 118 30.89 -22.87 2.43
CA LYS A 118 29.60 -23.53 2.20
C LYS A 118 28.54 -22.85 3.05
N LYS A 119 27.39 -22.52 2.44
CA LYS A 119 26.24 -21.89 3.11
C LYS A 119 25.22 -22.91 3.56
N ASN A 120 24.38 -22.51 4.53
CA ASN A 120 23.19 -23.26 4.98
C ASN A 120 23.51 -24.71 5.39
N LEU A 121 24.50 -24.88 6.27
CA LEU A 121 24.82 -26.20 6.83
C LEU A 121 23.59 -26.75 7.56
N THR A 122 23.29 -28.03 7.31
CA THR A 122 22.33 -28.79 8.11
C THR A 122 22.90 -29.10 9.49
N ASN A 123 22.06 -29.51 10.44
CA ASN A 123 22.55 -29.90 11.77
C ASN A 123 23.58 -31.04 11.70
N GLU A 124 23.38 -32.04 10.82
CA GLU A 124 24.31 -33.15 10.57
C GLU A 124 25.65 -32.65 10.03
N GLU A 125 25.63 -31.67 9.11
CA GLU A 125 26.83 -31.06 8.56
C GLU A 125 27.58 -30.20 9.61
N VAL A 126 26.84 -29.51 10.50
CA VAL A 126 27.43 -28.81 11.63
C VAL A 126 28.16 -29.80 12.55
N GLU A 127 27.53 -30.93 12.92
CA GLU A 127 28.16 -31.97 13.73
C GLU A 127 29.39 -32.58 13.03
N LYS A 128 29.32 -32.78 11.72
CA LYS A 128 30.46 -33.27 10.91
C LYS A 128 31.64 -32.30 10.97
N VAL A 129 31.42 -30.99 10.85
CA VAL A 129 32.47 -29.96 10.97
C VAL A 129 33.07 -29.98 12.37
N LEU A 130 32.23 -30.00 13.41
CA LEU A 130 32.69 -30.01 14.80
C LEU A 130 33.50 -31.27 15.16
N SER A 131 33.10 -32.45 14.64
CA SER A 131 33.77 -33.73 14.90
C SER A 131 35.06 -33.91 14.11
N SER A 132 35.15 -33.33 12.91
CA SER A 132 36.37 -33.42 12.08
C SER A 132 37.53 -32.57 12.61
N ASN A 133 37.26 -31.68 13.59
CA ASN A 133 38.23 -30.79 14.21
C ASN A 133 39.20 -30.15 13.19
N PRO A 134 38.67 -29.48 12.15
CA PRO A 134 39.51 -28.87 11.13
C PRO A 134 40.22 -27.65 11.74
N ASN A 135 41.56 -27.67 11.71
CA ASN A 135 42.40 -26.71 12.41
C ASN A 135 42.12 -25.23 12.06
N ASP A 136 41.42 -24.93 10.96
CA ASP A 136 41.26 -23.58 10.46
C ASP A 136 39.84 -23.25 9.92
N PHE A 137 38.97 -24.26 9.76
CA PHE A 137 37.57 -24.04 9.40
C PHE A 137 36.70 -23.92 10.65
N PHE A 138 35.76 -23.03 10.60
CA PHE A 138 34.83 -22.80 11.70
C PHE A 138 33.40 -22.56 11.21
N ILE A 139 32.45 -22.71 12.10
CA ILE A 139 31.06 -22.44 11.83
C ILE A 139 30.80 -20.93 12.08
N LYS A 140 30.43 -20.22 11.02
CA LYS A 140 30.02 -18.82 11.08
C LYS A 140 28.52 -18.73 11.07
N GLU A 141 27.93 -18.16 12.14
CA GLU A 141 26.53 -17.83 12.19
C GLU A 141 26.26 -16.61 11.31
N THR A 142 25.25 -16.70 10.45
CA THR A 142 24.68 -15.57 9.72
C THR A 142 23.15 -15.62 9.82
N TYR A 143 22.48 -14.61 9.27
CA TYR A 143 21.04 -14.50 9.40
C TYR A 143 20.42 -14.23 8.03
N GLU A 144 19.29 -14.89 7.76
CA GLU A 144 18.44 -14.65 6.59
C GLU A 144 17.09 -14.09 7.01
N ARG A 145 16.48 -13.28 6.13
CA ARG A 145 15.16 -12.72 6.38
C ARG A 145 14.12 -13.82 6.29
N PHE A 146 13.26 -13.91 7.29
CA PHE A 146 12.27 -14.97 7.45
C PHE A 146 10.87 -14.38 7.57
N TYR A 147 9.92 -14.92 6.78
CA TYR A 147 8.51 -14.51 6.72
C TYR A 147 7.66 -15.61 7.36
N GLN A 148 7.12 -15.34 8.56
CA GLN A 148 6.44 -16.35 9.38
C GLN A 148 5.19 -16.94 8.69
N PHE A 149 4.48 -16.12 7.90
CA PHE A 149 3.23 -16.52 7.23
C PHE A 149 3.41 -16.74 5.72
N GLY A 150 4.61 -17.09 5.28
CA GLY A 150 4.93 -17.44 3.89
C GLY A 150 4.65 -16.28 2.93
N LEU A 151 3.72 -16.49 2.00
CA LEU A 151 3.39 -15.48 0.98
C LEU A 151 2.38 -14.43 1.45
N THR A 152 1.68 -14.65 2.57
CA THR A 152 0.68 -13.70 3.09
C THR A 152 1.33 -12.35 3.40
N LEU A 153 0.86 -11.29 2.77
CA LEU A 153 1.37 -9.93 2.89
C LEU A 153 2.86 -9.75 2.55
N LYS A 154 3.51 -10.74 1.93
CA LYS A 154 4.93 -10.66 1.62
C LYS A 154 5.30 -9.42 0.83
N ASN A 155 4.46 -9.00 -0.12
CA ASN A 155 4.69 -7.80 -0.92
C ASN A 155 4.45 -6.50 -0.14
N ILE A 156 3.61 -6.53 0.90
CA ILE A 156 3.43 -5.42 1.85
C ILE A 156 4.67 -5.29 2.74
N PHE A 157 5.12 -6.39 3.33
CA PHE A 157 6.36 -6.37 4.11
C PHE A 157 7.56 -6.00 3.24
N GLY A 158 7.57 -6.47 2.00
CA GLY A 158 8.65 -6.22 1.06
C GLY A 158 9.78 -7.25 1.14
N SER A 159 10.89 -6.91 0.53
CA SER A 159 12.05 -7.78 0.43
C SER A 159 13.36 -7.03 0.55
N VAL A 160 14.39 -7.78 0.94
CA VAL A 160 15.77 -7.30 1.11
C VAL A 160 16.64 -7.93 0.04
N SER A 161 17.51 -7.14 -0.58
CA SER A 161 18.44 -7.61 -1.60
C SER A 161 19.74 -6.80 -1.56
N LYS A 162 20.75 -7.31 -2.28
CA LYS A 162 21.99 -6.56 -2.54
C LYS A 162 21.70 -5.24 -3.26
N ILE A 163 22.51 -4.23 -2.96
CA ILE A 163 22.43 -2.92 -3.61
C ILE A 163 22.60 -3.09 -5.12
N SER A 164 21.62 -2.61 -5.89
CA SER A 164 21.68 -2.65 -7.36
C SER A 164 22.70 -1.66 -7.93
N LYS A 165 23.14 -1.87 -9.17
CA LYS A 165 24.08 -0.97 -9.84
C LYS A 165 23.51 0.46 -9.98
N GLU A 166 22.22 0.57 -10.24
CA GLU A 166 21.53 1.86 -10.43
C GLU A 166 21.49 2.68 -9.13
N ASN A 167 21.30 2.03 -8.00
CA ASN A 167 21.16 2.70 -6.71
C ASN A 167 22.49 2.79 -5.92
N LYS A 168 23.59 2.29 -6.51
CA LYS A 168 24.88 2.19 -5.83
C LYS A 168 25.38 3.53 -5.28
N SER A 169 25.31 4.60 -6.08
CA SER A 169 25.79 5.92 -5.67
C SER A 169 25.04 6.45 -4.45
N TYR A 170 23.70 6.33 -4.48
CA TYR A 170 22.84 6.75 -3.37
C TYR A 170 23.23 6.06 -2.05
N TYR A 171 23.32 4.73 -2.06
CA TYR A 171 23.61 4.00 -0.84
C TYR A 171 25.04 4.21 -0.33
N LEU A 172 26.03 4.28 -1.23
CA LEU A 172 27.41 4.58 -0.83
C LEU A 172 27.55 5.98 -0.18
N GLU A 173 26.84 6.98 -0.71
CA GLU A 173 26.80 8.33 -0.14
C GLU A 173 26.13 8.38 1.24
N ASN A 174 25.21 7.43 1.51
CA ASN A 174 24.55 7.27 2.81
C ASN A 174 25.24 6.26 3.74
N GLY A 175 26.53 5.97 3.51
CA GLY A 175 27.38 5.19 4.42
C GLY A 175 27.23 3.66 4.31
N TYR A 176 26.54 3.15 3.28
CA TYR A 176 26.46 1.71 3.03
C TYR A 176 27.71 1.20 2.29
N SER A 177 28.02 -0.07 2.47
CA SER A 177 28.97 -0.81 1.64
C SER A 177 28.27 -1.38 0.42
N ILE A 178 29.00 -1.57 -0.69
CA ILE A 178 28.46 -2.23 -1.89
C ILE A 178 27.97 -3.67 -1.65
N TRP A 179 28.41 -4.25 -0.56
CA TRP A 179 28.08 -5.63 -0.15
C TRP A 179 26.85 -5.70 0.77
N ASP A 180 26.31 -4.54 1.18
CA ASP A 180 25.14 -4.50 2.04
C ASP A 180 23.90 -4.97 1.32
N SER A 181 22.99 -5.49 2.12
CA SER A 181 21.62 -5.77 1.70
C SER A 181 20.71 -4.70 2.26
N VAL A 182 19.82 -4.19 1.42
CA VAL A 182 18.89 -3.10 1.72
C VAL A 182 17.46 -3.50 1.39
N GLY A 183 16.49 -2.88 2.02
CA GLY A 183 15.10 -3.01 1.64
C GLY A 183 14.84 -2.46 0.24
N ILE A 184 14.27 -3.28 -0.64
CA ILE A 184 14.03 -2.90 -2.04
C ILE A 184 12.55 -2.69 -2.35
N SER A 185 11.65 -3.13 -1.48
CA SER A 185 10.20 -2.99 -1.65
C SER A 185 9.47 -2.99 -0.30
N GLY A 186 8.19 -2.59 -0.30
CA GLY A 186 7.30 -2.63 0.86
C GLY A 186 7.85 -1.90 2.09
N LEU A 187 7.44 -2.33 3.27
CA LEU A 187 7.90 -1.76 4.55
C LEU A 187 9.41 -1.88 4.75
N GLU A 188 10.04 -2.93 4.21
CA GLU A 188 11.50 -3.09 4.25
C GLU A 188 12.22 -1.92 3.60
N LYS A 189 11.66 -1.36 2.51
CA LYS A 189 12.20 -0.19 1.82
C LYS A 189 11.81 1.11 2.50
N GLU A 190 10.55 1.26 2.88
CA GLU A 190 10.02 2.49 3.47
C GLU A 190 10.71 2.80 4.81
N TYR A 191 10.93 1.76 5.62
CA TYR A 191 11.53 1.87 6.95
C TYR A 191 12.98 1.38 7.01
N GLU A 192 13.71 1.39 5.88
CA GLU A 192 15.11 0.95 5.80
C GLU A 192 15.98 1.60 6.88
N GLU A 193 15.85 2.91 7.10
CA GLU A 193 16.65 3.67 8.07
C GLU A 193 16.48 3.17 9.51
N TYR A 194 15.30 2.65 9.86
CA TYR A 194 15.04 2.08 11.18
C TYR A 194 15.46 0.61 11.25
N LEU A 195 15.21 -0.15 10.18
CA LEU A 195 15.43 -1.59 10.15
C LEU A 195 16.90 -2.00 10.02
N LYS A 196 17.75 -1.20 9.39
CA LYS A 196 19.12 -1.59 9.00
C LYS A 196 20.11 -1.82 10.15
N GLY A 197 19.96 -1.18 11.28
CA GLY A 197 20.94 -1.20 12.37
C GLY A 197 22.28 -0.51 12.04
N VAL A 198 23.23 -0.60 12.94
CA VAL A 198 24.57 0.00 12.82
C VAL A 198 25.62 -1.09 12.88
N LYS A 199 26.52 -1.15 11.90
CA LYS A 199 27.61 -2.12 11.84
C LYS A 199 28.66 -1.92 12.92
N ALA A 200 29.31 -3.01 13.33
CA ALA A 200 30.52 -2.96 14.12
C ALA A 200 31.64 -2.20 13.38
N LYS A 201 32.45 -1.46 14.11
CA LYS A 201 33.67 -0.83 13.58
C LYS A 201 34.89 -1.52 14.16
N TYR A 202 35.84 -1.86 13.29
CA TYR A 202 37.09 -2.51 13.66
C TYR A 202 38.27 -1.76 13.08
N LYS A 203 39.41 -1.80 13.80
CA LYS A 203 40.74 -1.40 13.28
C LYS A 203 41.40 -2.63 12.69
N VAL A 204 41.89 -2.53 11.46
CA VAL A 204 42.72 -3.56 10.84
C VAL A 204 44.17 -3.38 11.30
N ASN A 205 44.71 -4.36 12.00
CA ASN A 205 46.09 -4.38 12.49
C ASN A 205 47.08 -4.71 11.35
N SER A 206 48.38 -4.62 11.62
CA SER A 206 49.43 -4.89 10.65
C SER A 206 49.48 -6.35 10.19
N ASP A 207 49.02 -7.26 11.03
CA ASP A 207 48.92 -8.72 10.78
C ASP A 207 47.57 -9.13 10.14
N ASN A 208 46.75 -8.15 9.70
CA ASN A 208 45.37 -8.30 9.18
C ASN A 208 44.33 -8.79 10.22
N THR A 209 44.66 -8.86 11.49
CA THR A 209 43.67 -9.11 12.54
C THR A 209 42.79 -7.89 12.78
N LEU A 210 41.59 -8.09 13.35
CA LEU A 210 40.62 -7.04 13.63
C LEU A 210 40.54 -6.75 15.12
N SER A 211 40.71 -5.48 15.49
CA SER A 211 40.47 -4.97 16.87
C SER A 211 39.15 -4.21 16.92
N LEU A 212 38.21 -4.64 17.75
CA LEU A 212 36.90 -4.00 17.89
C LEU A 212 37.01 -2.58 18.41
N ILE A 213 36.42 -1.60 17.72
CA ILE A 213 36.30 -0.21 18.14
C ILE A 213 34.91 0.04 18.73
N SER A 214 33.85 -0.39 18.02
CA SER A 214 32.48 -0.27 18.52
C SER A 214 31.67 -1.51 18.10
N PRO A 215 30.84 -2.05 19.03
CA PRO A 215 30.00 -3.21 18.73
C PRO A 215 28.88 -2.86 17.74
N PRO A 216 28.30 -3.85 17.06
CA PRO A 216 27.13 -3.65 16.22
C PRO A 216 25.90 -3.29 17.07
N LYS A 217 24.99 -2.52 16.49
CA LYS A 217 23.67 -2.24 17.10
C LYS A 217 22.59 -2.75 16.16
N ASN A 218 21.70 -3.57 16.66
CA ASN A 218 20.59 -4.10 15.87
C ASN A 218 19.64 -3.00 15.39
N GLY A 219 18.96 -3.26 14.29
CA GLY A 219 17.89 -2.42 13.79
C GLY A 219 16.71 -2.34 14.76
N SER A 220 15.88 -1.33 14.57
CA SER A 220 14.68 -1.10 15.36
C SER A 220 13.52 -1.92 14.84
N ASP A 221 12.67 -2.40 15.74
CA ASP A 221 11.52 -3.24 15.42
C ASP A 221 10.30 -2.40 15.06
N LEU A 222 9.58 -2.81 14.01
CA LEU A 222 8.32 -2.20 13.60
C LEU A 222 7.15 -2.94 14.22
N TYR A 223 6.20 -2.20 14.75
CA TYR A 223 4.92 -2.70 15.23
C TYR A 223 3.79 -2.18 14.35
N LEU A 224 3.09 -3.10 13.69
CA LEU A 224 2.03 -2.80 12.75
C LEU A 224 0.66 -2.78 13.44
N SER A 225 -0.24 -1.93 12.96
CA SER A 225 -1.66 -1.94 13.34
C SER A 225 -2.42 -3.18 12.83
N ILE A 226 -1.84 -3.94 11.92
CA ILE A 226 -2.39 -5.19 11.35
C ILE A 226 -2.63 -6.24 12.45
N ASP A 227 -3.76 -6.96 12.34
CA ASP A 227 -4.04 -8.20 13.05
C ASP A 227 -3.90 -9.36 12.08
N ILE A 228 -2.86 -10.17 12.22
CA ILE A 228 -2.60 -11.27 11.28
C ILE A 228 -3.69 -12.34 11.29
N ASN A 229 -4.37 -12.54 12.42
CA ASN A 229 -5.49 -13.48 12.48
C ASN A 229 -6.69 -12.96 11.67
N LEU A 230 -6.97 -11.64 11.75
CA LEU A 230 -7.99 -11.01 10.92
C LEU A 230 -7.62 -11.09 9.43
N VAL A 231 -6.36 -10.80 9.07
CA VAL A 231 -5.87 -10.92 7.68
C VAL A 231 -6.10 -12.33 7.13
N ASN A 232 -5.72 -13.37 7.88
CA ASN A 232 -5.91 -14.76 7.45
C ASN A 232 -7.39 -15.08 7.32
N LYS A 233 -8.24 -14.68 8.28
CA LYS A 233 -9.68 -14.88 8.20
C LYS A 233 -10.32 -14.21 6.98
N VAL A 234 -9.90 -12.99 6.66
CA VAL A 234 -10.39 -12.27 5.47
C VAL A 234 -9.91 -12.95 4.18
N ASN A 235 -8.64 -13.41 4.13
CA ASN A 235 -8.13 -14.17 2.99
C ASN A 235 -8.94 -15.44 2.75
N ASP A 236 -9.27 -16.19 3.80
CA ASP A 236 -10.10 -17.40 3.70
C ASP A 236 -11.51 -17.09 3.16
N ILE A 237 -12.12 -15.99 3.64
CA ILE A 237 -13.43 -15.54 3.13
C ILE A 237 -13.36 -15.18 1.65
N ILE A 238 -12.32 -14.43 1.22
CA ILE A 238 -12.16 -14.06 -0.19
C ILE A 238 -11.98 -15.29 -1.06
N LYS A 239 -11.10 -16.21 -0.67
CA LYS A 239 -10.83 -17.45 -1.43
C LYS A 239 -12.08 -18.30 -1.56
N GLU A 240 -12.80 -18.51 -0.46
CA GLU A 240 -14.07 -19.24 -0.45
C GLU A 240 -15.09 -18.63 -1.43
N GLU A 241 -15.24 -17.28 -1.41
CA GLU A 241 -16.21 -16.63 -2.28
C GLU A 241 -15.79 -16.58 -3.74
N LEU A 242 -14.49 -16.52 -4.05
CA LEU A 242 -13.98 -16.65 -5.41
C LEU A 242 -14.20 -18.07 -5.96
N ILE A 243 -13.93 -19.12 -5.18
CA ILE A 243 -14.25 -20.51 -5.54
C ILE A 243 -15.75 -20.68 -5.79
N ASN A 244 -16.59 -20.13 -4.91
CA ASN A 244 -18.05 -20.19 -5.06
C ASN A 244 -18.53 -19.44 -6.31
N ALA A 245 -17.88 -18.32 -6.65
CA ALA A 245 -18.17 -17.56 -7.86
C ALA A 245 -17.87 -18.38 -9.12
N LYS A 246 -16.73 -19.09 -9.17
CA LYS A 246 -16.35 -19.91 -10.34
C LYS A 246 -17.33 -21.03 -10.67
N LYS A 247 -18.18 -21.41 -9.73
CA LYS A 247 -19.28 -22.38 -9.94
C LYS A 247 -20.55 -21.73 -10.50
N LYS A 248 -20.54 -20.43 -10.78
CA LYS A 248 -21.71 -19.67 -11.23
C LYS A 248 -21.50 -19.16 -12.66
N PRO A 249 -22.59 -19.00 -13.43
CA PRO A 249 -22.48 -18.45 -14.77
C PRO A 249 -22.03 -16.99 -14.74
N ASN A 250 -21.44 -16.52 -15.84
CA ASN A 250 -21.08 -15.12 -16.08
C ASN A 250 -20.04 -14.55 -15.10
N THR A 251 -19.11 -15.39 -14.59
CA THR A 251 -18.08 -15.01 -13.61
C THR A 251 -16.65 -15.35 -14.07
N GLU A 252 -16.46 -15.66 -15.33
CA GLU A 252 -15.17 -16.10 -15.88
C GLU A 252 -14.04 -15.10 -15.64
N TYR A 253 -14.33 -13.80 -15.67
CA TYR A 253 -13.33 -12.73 -15.43
C TYR A 253 -13.23 -12.30 -13.97
N LEU A 254 -14.07 -12.82 -13.07
CA LEU A 254 -13.99 -12.55 -11.63
C LEU A 254 -12.85 -13.37 -11.00
N ASN A 255 -11.65 -12.82 -11.07
CA ASN A 255 -10.44 -13.46 -10.50
C ASN A 255 -9.94 -12.78 -9.25
N ASP A 256 -10.15 -11.47 -9.11
CA ASP A 256 -9.57 -10.63 -8.08
C ASP A 256 -10.61 -10.13 -7.09
N THR A 257 -10.24 -10.08 -5.82
CA THR A 257 -11.00 -9.37 -4.79
C THR A 257 -10.05 -8.72 -3.80
N TYR A 258 -10.30 -7.46 -3.49
CA TYR A 258 -9.54 -6.61 -2.59
C TYR A 258 -10.39 -6.24 -1.39
N VAL A 259 -9.80 -6.27 -0.20
CA VAL A 259 -10.43 -5.86 1.06
C VAL A 259 -9.46 -5.06 1.89
N ILE A 260 -9.91 -3.92 2.41
CA ILE A 260 -9.15 -3.16 3.42
C ILE A 260 -10.09 -2.85 4.57
N ILE A 261 -9.60 -3.04 5.79
CA ILE A 261 -10.30 -2.71 7.03
C ILE A 261 -9.41 -1.78 7.86
N SER A 262 -9.97 -0.70 8.35
CA SER A 262 -9.22 0.31 9.12
C SER A 262 -10.06 0.88 10.27
N LYS A 263 -9.39 1.67 11.12
CA LYS A 263 -10.02 2.54 12.11
C LYS A 263 -10.12 3.96 11.53
N PRO A 264 -11.30 4.48 11.21
CA PRO A 264 -11.43 5.75 10.49
C PRO A 264 -10.85 6.95 11.27
N LYS A 265 -10.94 6.96 12.60
CA LYS A 265 -10.46 8.07 13.44
C LYS A 265 -8.94 8.19 13.54
N THR A 266 -8.20 7.14 13.21
CA THR A 266 -6.74 7.13 13.24
C THR A 266 -6.11 6.88 11.88
N GLY A 267 -6.84 6.28 10.94
CA GLY A 267 -6.31 5.81 9.66
C GLY A 267 -5.53 4.49 9.76
N GLU A 268 -5.44 3.89 10.96
CA GLU A 268 -4.79 2.58 11.17
C GLU A 268 -5.44 1.50 10.32
N ILE A 269 -4.64 0.85 9.47
CA ILE A 269 -5.07 -0.32 8.69
C ILE A 269 -4.90 -1.56 9.55
N ILE A 270 -6.02 -2.23 9.88
CA ILE A 270 -5.99 -3.46 10.69
C ILE A 270 -6.00 -4.73 9.85
N SER A 271 -6.40 -4.63 8.57
CA SER A 271 -6.30 -5.71 7.58
C SER A 271 -6.21 -5.11 6.18
N ILE A 272 -5.30 -5.62 5.37
CA ILE A 272 -5.16 -5.29 3.95
C ILE A 272 -4.99 -6.59 3.17
N ASN A 273 -5.92 -6.88 2.27
CA ASN A 273 -6.03 -8.17 1.62
C ASN A 273 -6.23 -7.99 0.11
N GLY A 274 -5.70 -8.91 -0.64
CA GLY A 274 -5.97 -9.05 -2.06
C GLY A 274 -5.66 -10.47 -2.48
N GLN A 275 -6.62 -11.17 -3.06
CA GLN A 275 -6.44 -12.52 -3.53
C GLN A 275 -6.84 -12.61 -5.01
N ARG A 276 -6.02 -13.28 -5.79
CA ARG A 276 -6.29 -13.65 -7.19
C ARG A 276 -6.43 -15.15 -7.30
N TYR A 277 -7.57 -15.58 -7.79
CA TYR A 277 -7.77 -16.94 -8.24
C TYR A 277 -6.99 -17.19 -9.55
N LEU A 278 -6.21 -18.24 -9.60
CA LEU A 278 -5.44 -18.62 -10.80
C LEU A 278 -6.14 -19.75 -11.54
N ASN A 279 -6.10 -20.96 -10.99
CA ASN A 279 -6.78 -22.17 -11.50
C ASN A 279 -6.77 -23.22 -10.39
N ASP A 280 -7.58 -24.24 -10.51
CA ASP A 280 -7.59 -25.42 -9.61
C ASP A 280 -7.46 -25.08 -8.13
N ASP A 281 -8.16 -24.03 -7.71
CA ASP A 281 -8.16 -23.49 -6.34
C ASP A 281 -6.80 -22.94 -5.85
N TYR A 282 -5.84 -22.69 -6.74
CA TYR A 282 -4.62 -21.96 -6.44
C TYR A 282 -4.86 -20.44 -6.44
N PHE A 283 -4.23 -19.79 -5.46
CA PHE A 283 -4.33 -18.35 -5.25
C PHE A 283 -2.95 -17.71 -5.14
N THR A 284 -2.89 -16.42 -5.52
CA THR A 284 -1.74 -15.57 -5.24
C THR A 284 -2.17 -14.35 -4.44
N ASP A 285 -1.31 -13.93 -3.49
CA ASP A 285 -1.51 -12.70 -2.73
C ASP A 285 -1.21 -11.49 -3.62
N ILE A 286 -2.22 -10.63 -3.79
CA ILE A 286 -2.15 -9.37 -4.54
C ILE A 286 -2.45 -8.18 -3.64
N SER A 287 -2.23 -8.29 -2.33
CA SER A 287 -2.57 -7.25 -1.36
C SER A 287 -1.90 -5.90 -1.67
N PHE A 288 -0.70 -5.91 -2.26
CA PHE A 288 -0.01 -4.68 -2.68
C PHE A 288 -0.75 -3.92 -3.78
N ASN A 289 -1.57 -4.59 -4.58
CA ASN A 289 -2.37 -3.95 -5.63
C ASN A 289 -3.47 -3.03 -5.07
N ASN A 290 -3.77 -3.10 -3.78
CA ASN A 290 -4.64 -2.11 -3.12
C ASN A 290 -4.13 -0.66 -3.25
N ILE A 291 -2.82 -0.47 -3.45
CA ILE A 291 -2.19 0.85 -3.57
C ILE A 291 -1.70 1.16 -4.99
N THR A 292 -1.78 0.21 -5.91
CA THR A 292 -1.20 0.37 -7.27
C THR A 292 -2.17 0.12 -8.41
N SER A 293 -3.27 -0.60 -8.19
CA SER A 293 -4.30 -0.89 -9.20
C SER A 293 -5.54 -0.05 -8.98
N SER A 294 -6.08 0.53 -10.04
CA SER A 294 -7.24 1.44 -9.95
C SER A 294 -8.41 0.93 -10.79
N PHE A 295 -9.61 1.23 -10.31
CA PHE A 295 -10.86 0.78 -10.89
C PHE A 295 -11.89 1.90 -10.89
N THR A 296 -12.87 1.85 -11.81
CA THR A 296 -14.06 2.67 -11.71
C THR A 296 -14.87 2.22 -10.48
N MET A 297 -15.17 3.15 -9.58
CA MET A 297 -15.81 2.81 -8.30
C MET A 297 -17.34 2.88 -8.35
N GLY A 298 -17.89 3.55 -9.35
CA GLY A 298 -19.34 3.72 -9.50
C GLY A 298 -19.98 4.45 -8.31
N SER A 299 -21.21 4.10 -8.04
CA SER A 299 -22.05 4.81 -7.05
C SER A 299 -21.52 4.86 -5.61
N VAL A 300 -20.44 4.15 -5.29
CA VAL A 300 -19.87 4.20 -3.94
C VAL A 300 -19.36 5.59 -3.57
N VAL A 301 -18.91 6.40 -4.55
CA VAL A 301 -18.41 7.76 -4.35
C VAL A 301 -19.51 8.81 -4.17
N LYS A 302 -20.79 8.44 -4.23
CA LYS A 302 -21.91 9.41 -4.18
C LYS A 302 -22.00 10.22 -2.89
N GLY A 303 -21.36 9.78 -1.81
CA GLY A 303 -21.21 10.61 -0.61
C GLY A 303 -20.37 11.86 -0.85
N ALA A 304 -19.29 11.75 -1.63
CA ALA A 304 -18.46 12.89 -2.00
C ALA A 304 -19.10 13.73 -3.11
N THR A 305 -19.73 13.10 -4.12
CA THR A 305 -20.34 13.86 -5.22
C THR A 305 -21.60 14.63 -4.79
N ILE A 306 -22.41 14.11 -3.87
CA ILE A 306 -23.55 14.86 -3.31
C ILE A 306 -23.08 16.04 -2.46
N SER A 307 -21.89 15.97 -1.86
CA SER A 307 -21.30 17.07 -1.11
C SER A 307 -21.06 18.31 -1.97
N VAL A 308 -20.85 18.16 -3.29
CA VAL A 308 -20.84 19.28 -4.24
C VAL A 308 -22.19 20.01 -4.23
N GLY A 309 -23.28 19.24 -4.26
CA GLY A 309 -24.63 19.78 -4.18
C GLY A 309 -24.88 20.61 -2.92
N TYR A 310 -24.40 20.14 -1.77
CA TYR A 310 -24.51 20.87 -0.50
C TYR A 310 -23.61 22.10 -0.45
N LYS A 311 -22.33 21.96 -0.81
CA LYS A 311 -21.33 23.03 -0.71
C LYS A 311 -21.66 24.24 -1.60
N TYR A 312 -22.29 23.98 -2.74
CA TYR A 312 -22.63 25.02 -3.74
C TYR A 312 -24.13 25.38 -3.77
N ASP A 313 -24.90 24.98 -2.74
CA ASP A 313 -26.35 25.26 -2.59
C ASP A 313 -27.17 24.82 -3.83
N LEU A 314 -26.79 23.71 -4.45
CA LEU A 314 -27.44 23.15 -5.64
C LEU A 314 -28.61 22.21 -5.30
N ILE A 315 -28.77 21.87 -4.03
CA ILE A 315 -29.80 20.96 -3.50
C ILE A 315 -30.74 21.72 -2.57
N ASP A 316 -32.04 21.71 -2.92
CA ASP A 316 -33.09 22.04 -1.96
C ASP A 316 -33.55 20.73 -1.29
N TYR A 317 -32.98 20.40 -0.12
CA TYR A 317 -33.27 19.15 0.60
C TYR A 317 -34.67 19.12 1.24
N ASN A 318 -35.40 20.26 1.26
CA ASN A 318 -36.80 20.31 1.66
C ASN A 318 -37.73 19.93 0.50
N LYS A 319 -37.21 19.78 -0.71
CA LYS A 319 -37.98 19.49 -1.91
C LYS A 319 -37.70 18.08 -2.47
N LYS A 320 -38.78 17.34 -2.70
CA LYS A 320 -38.70 16.05 -3.39
C LYS A 320 -38.69 16.22 -4.90
N VAL A 321 -37.85 15.47 -5.57
CA VAL A 321 -37.73 15.40 -7.03
C VAL A 321 -38.24 14.03 -7.51
N LEU A 322 -39.06 14.01 -8.55
CA LEU A 322 -39.48 12.77 -9.20
C LEU A 322 -38.29 12.21 -10.00
N ASP A 323 -37.84 10.99 -9.68
CA ASP A 323 -36.77 10.31 -10.38
C ASP A 323 -37.13 10.03 -11.83
N GLY A 324 -36.13 10.11 -12.71
CA GLY A 324 -36.36 9.99 -14.14
C GLY A 324 -35.08 9.69 -14.94
N CYS A 325 -35.09 10.18 -16.16
CA CYS A 325 -33.95 10.10 -17.07
C CYS A 325 -33.51 11.50 -17.50
N VAL A 326 -32.22 11.67 -17.76
CA VAL A 326 -31.66 12.87 -18.38
C VAL A 326 -31.42 12.59 -19.85
N LYS A 327 -32.08 13.34 -20.71
CA LYS A 327 -31.87 13.36 -22.16
C LYS A 327 -31.31 14.74 -22.53
N LEU A 328 -30.04 14.81 -22.85
CA LEU A 328 -29.40 15.99 -23.43
C LEU A 328 -29.39 15.89 -24.97
N ALA A 329 -29.31 17.04 -25.63
CA ALA A 329 -29.26 17.11 -27.09
C ALA A 329 -28.10 16.30 -27.64
N ASN A 330 -28.36 15.45 -28.65
CA ASN A 330 -27.36 14.61 -29.33
C ASN A 330 -26.62 13.59 -28.46
N LEU A 331 -27.08 13.31 -27.24
CA LEU A 331 -26.49 12.31 -26.35
C LEU A 331 -27.50 11.19 -26.07
N THR A 332 -26.96 10.04 -25.66
CA THR A 332 -27.77 8.90 -25.19
C THR A 332 -28.46 9.27 -23.88
N GLU A 333 -29.71 8.85 -23.73
CA GLU A 333 -30.45 9.05 -22.49
C GLU A 333 -29.81 8.27 -21.34
N LYS A 334 -29.72 8.90 -20.17
CA LYS A 334 -29.15 8.31 -18.94
C LYS A 334 -30.20 8.28 -17.84
N CYS A 335 -30.39 7.12 -17.23
CA CYS A 335 -31.42 6.88 -16.23
C CYS A 335 -30.83 6.31 -14.93
N SER A 336 -31.61 6.34 -13.87
CA SER A 336 -31.44 5.43 -12.74
C SER A 336 -31.71 3.98 -13.18
N PHE A 337 -31.25 2.99 -12.40
CA PHE A 337 -31.39 1.56 -12.76
C PHE A 337 -32.87 1.10 -12.83
N GLN A 338 -33.78 1.83 -12.21
CA GLN A 338 -35.23 1.67 -12.26
C GLN A 338 -35.91 3.02 -11.92
N ARG A 339 -37.22 3.10 -12.06
CA ARG A 339 -37.99 4.26 -11.58
C ARG A 339 -38.11 4.21 -10.07
N LEU A 340 -37.63 5.26 -9.37
CA LEU A 340 -37.52 5.30 -7.91
C LEU A 340 -38.59 6.16 -7.22
N GLY A 341 -39.47 6.83 -7.98
CA GLY A 341 -40.50 7.70 -7.42
C GLY A 341 -39.96 9.06 -6.96
N TYR A 342 -40.61 9.66 -5.96
CA TYR A 342 -40.17 10.95 -5.38
C TYR A 342 -39.01 10.74 -4.39
N LEU A 343 -37.93 11.47 -4.57
CA LEU A 343 -36.71 11.40 -3.80
C LEU A 343 -36.32 12.76 -3.23
N ASP A 344 -35.94 12.80 -1.99
CA ASP A 344 -35.05 13.80 -1.42
C ASP A 344 -33.59 13.29 -1.50
N ASP A 345 -32.64 14.06 -1.00
CA ASP A 345 -31.20 13.74 -1.00
C ASP A 345 -30.88 12.44 -0.22
N ILE A 346 -31.50 12.22 0.95
CA ILE A 346 -31.34 11.02 1.77
C ILE A 346 -31.85 9.79 1.01
N LYS A 347 -33.06 9.87 0.43
CA LYS A 347 -33.65 8.78 -0.34
C LYS A 347 -32.89 8.53 -1.65
N ALA A 348 -32.34 9.58 -2.27
CA ALA A 348 -31.49 9.47 -3.44
C ALA A 348 -30.20 8.68 -3.16
N LEU A 349 -29.58 8.87 -2.00
CA LEU A 349 -28.44 8.03 -1.55
C LEU A 349 -28.89 6.61 -1.25
N GLU A 350 -29.97 6.41 -0.50
CA GLU A 350 -30.54 5.10 -0.13
C GLU A 350 -30.80 4.23 -1.37
N MET A 351 -31.46 4.79 -2.36
CA MET A 351 -31.84 4.12 -3.60
C MET A 351 -30.79 4.23 -4.70
N SER A 352 -29.67 4.90 -4.42
CA SER A 352 -28.57 5.11 -5.37
C SER A 352 -29.00 5.78 -6.68
N SER A 353 -29.91 6.80 -6.64
CA SER A 353 -30.39 7.51 -7.82
C SER A 353 -29.22 8.12 -8.61
N ASN A 354 -29.13 7.81 -9.90
CA ASN A 354 -28.24 8.50 -10.83
C ASN A 354 -28.84 9.85 -11.25
N TYR A 355 -30.15 9.87 -11.47
CA TYR A 355 -30.86 11.06 -11.90
C TYR A 355 -30.64 12.23 -10.95
N TYR A 356 -30.71 12.00 -9.64
CA TYR A 356 -30.47 13.04 -8.63
C TYR A 356 -29.07 13.63 -8.75
N GLN A 357 -28.03 12.81 -8.95
CA GLN A 357 -26.66 13.26 -9.15
C GLN A 357 -26.50 14.03 -10.48
N PHE A 358 -27.20 13.58 -11.54
CA PHE A 358 -27.19 14.28 -12.83
C PHE A 358 -27.78 15.70 -12.71
N LEU A 359 -28.86 15.86 -11.92
CA LEU A 359 -29.44 17.19 -11.68
C LEU A 359 -28.46 18.11 -10.95
N ILE A 360 -27.70 17.61 -9.98
CA ILE A 360 -26.63 18.39 -9.31
C ILE A 360 -25.57 18.81 -10.34
N ALA A 361 -25.11 17.91 -11.20
CA ALA A 361 -24.10 18.21 -12.22
C ALA A 361 -24.60 19.26 -13.24
N ILE A 362 -25.86 19.17 -13.65
CA ILE A 362 -26.48 20.14 -14.57
C ILE A 362 -26.65 21.52 -13.88
N SER A 363 -27.05 21.51 -12.59
CA SER A 363 -27.18 22.73 -11.79
C SER A 363 -25.82 23.42 -11.57
N LEU A 364 -24.75 22.61 -11.37
CA LEU A 364 -23.37 23.11 -11.26
C LEU A 364 -22.92 23.85 -12.53
N ALA A 365 -23.36 23.38 -13.72
CA ALA A 365 -23.13 24.05 -14.99
C ALA A 365 -24.11 25.28 -15.21
N GLY A 366 -24.76 25.76 -14.15
CA GLY A 366 -25.60 26.95 -14.17
C GLY A 366 -26.96 26.77 -14.91
N LYS A 367 -27.41 25.53 -15.09
CA LYS A 367 -28.65 25.24 -15.83
C LYS A 367 -29.66 24.46 -15.00
N LYS A 368 -30.93 24.67 -15.27
CA LYS A 368 -32.03 23.81 -14.82
C LYS A 368 -32.35 22.81 -15.92
N TYR A 369 -32.45 21.53 -15.56
CA TYR A 369 -32.72 20.48 -16.53
C TYR A 369 -34.05 20.63 -17.25
N ILE A 370 -34.00 20.60 -18.57
CA ILE A 370 -35.13 20.50 -19.49
C ILE A 370 -34.81 19.39 -20.51
N PRO A 371 -35.72 18.46 -20.83
CA PRO A 371 -35.47 17.41 -21.81
C PRO A 371 -34.99 17.94 -23.17
N ASN A 372 -34.01 17.29 -23.76
CA ASN A 372 -33.34 17.64 -25.02
C ASN A 372 -32.59 19.00 -25.00
N MET A 373 -32.31 19.55 -23.84
CA MET A 373 -31.51 20.79 -23.73
C MET A 373 -30.07 20.57 -24.19
N LYS A 374 -29.45 21.61 -24.74
CA LYS A 374 -28.01 21.67 -24.94
C LYS A 374 -27.36 22.08 -23.62
N LEU A 375 -26.42 21.31 -23.13
CA LEU A 375 -25.60 21.64 -21.97
C LEU A 375 -24.19 21.99 -22.43
N GLU A 376 -23.64 23.08 -21.95
CA GLU A 376 -22.25 23.45 -22.16
C GLU A 376 -21.51 23.26 -20.84
N VAL A 377 -20.33 22.67 -20.89
CA VAL A 377 -19.49 22.40 -19.74
C VAL A 377 -18.05 22.74 -20.06
N SER A 378 -17.30 23.10 -19.04
CA SER A 378 -15.87 23.44 -19.12
C SER A 378 -15.05 22.56 -18.16
N ASN A 379 -13.75 22.80 -18.07
CA ASN A 379 -12.92 22.16 -17.04
C ASN A 379 -13.37 22.52 -15.62
N ASN A 380 -13.94 23.70 -15.41
CA ASN A 380 -14.30 24.20 -14.07
C ASN A 380 -15.27 23.26 -13.32
N GLU A 381 -16.30 22.74 -13.98
CA GLU A 381 -17.26 21.81 -13.34
C GLU A 381 -16.59 20.49 -12.98
N PHE A 382 -15.65 19.98 -13.81
CA PHE A 382 -14.84 18.79 -13.50
C PHE A 382 -13.90 19.04 -12.34
N ASP A 383 -13.25 20.21 -12.32
CA ASP A 383 -12.31 20.57 -11.25
C ASP A 383 -13.02 20.73 -9.90
N ILE A 384 -14.24 21.28 -9.87
CA ILE A 384 -15.06 21.35 -8.67
C ILE A 384 -15.37 19.94 -8.12
N TYR A 385 -15.81 19.02 -8.97
CA TYR A 385 -16.04 17.62 -8.54
C TYR A 385 -14.75 16.97 -8.06
N ARG A 386 -13.64 17.09 -8.81
CA ARG A 386 -12.35 16.50 -8.47
C ARG A 386 -11.74 17.06 -7.20
N ASN A 387 -11.87 18.36 -6.97
CA ASN A 387 -11.43 19.00 -5.73
C ASN A 387 -12.24 18.47 -4.53
N MET A 388 -13.54 18.27 -4.69
CA MET A 388 -14.36 17.65 -3.65
C MET A 388 -13.95 16.19 -3.42
N LEU A 389 -13.76 15.41 -4.47
CA LEU A 389 -13.29 14.02 -4.38
C LEU A 389 -11.91 13.95 -3.71
N ALA A 390 -10.97 14.84 -4.06
CA ALA A 390 -9.64 14.94 -3.49
C ALA A 390 -9.64 15.32 -2.00
N SER A 391 -10.54 16.23 -1.60
CA SER A 391 -10.69 16.58 -0.18
C SER A 391 -11.12 15.38 0.67
N TYR A 392 -11.83 14.42 0.10
CA TYR A 392 -12.14 13.13 0.72
C TYR A 392 -11.06 12.07 0.53
N GLY A 393 -10.02 12.29 -0.30
CA GLY A 393 -8.91 11.34 -0.51
C GLY A 393 -8.95 10.54 -1.80
N LEU A 394 -9.84 10.87 -2.75
CA LEU A 394 -9.94 10.23 -4.07
C LEU A 394 -9.20 11.04 -5.14
N GLY A 395 -8.40 10.39 -5.99
CA GLY A 395 -7.63 11.02 -7.07
C GLY A 395 -6.34 11.72 -6.60
N ILE A 396 -5.87 11.39 -5.41
CA ILE A 396 -4.62 11.90 -4.82
C ILE A 396 -3.82 10.78 -4.17
N ILE A 397 -2.52 11.03 -3.94
CA ILE A 397 -1.69 10.19 -3.08
C ILE A 397 -2.22 10.29 -1.65
N THR A 398 -2.55 9.15 -1.03
CA THR A 398 -3.11 9.11 0.32
C THR A 398 -2.05 9.29 1.40
N GLY A 399 -0.79 9.02 1.05
CA GLY A 399 0.35 9.07 1.96
C GLY A 399 0.39 7.86 2.90
N ILE A 400 -0.08 6.70 2.44
CA ILE A 400 0.17 5.44 3.14
C ILE A 400 1.67 5.19 3.27
N ASP A 401 2.10 4.64 4.38
CA ASP A 401 3.49 4.33 4.69
C ASP A 401 4.02 3.10 3.91
N LEU A 402 3.85 3.14 2.60
CA LEU A 402 4.37 2.17 1.62
C LEU A 402 4.93 2.90 0.40
N PRO A 403 6.03 2.43 -0.20
CA PRO A 403 6.58 3.04 -1.41
C PRO A 403 5.74 2.69 -2.64
N ASN A 404 5.87 3.52 -3.69
CA ASN A 404 5.26 3.29 -5.00
C ASN A 404 3.72 3.32 -5.01
N GLU A 405 3.09 4.05 -4.10
CA GLU A 405 1.67 4.36 -4.19
C GLU A 405 1.35 5.03 -5.53
N LYS A 406 0.22 4.65 -6.13
CA LYS A 406 -0.27 5.23 -7.38
C LYS A 406 -1.65 5.82 -7.16
N ILE A 407 -1.94 6.87 -7.87
CA ILE A 407 -3.30 7.41 -8.03
C ILE A 407 -4.02 6.68 -9.17
N GLY A 408 -5.35 6.77 -9.16
CA GLY A 408 -6.17 6.31 -10.28
C GLY A 408 -6.00 7.17 -11.55
N LEU A 409 -6.64 6.75 -12.62
CA LEU A 409 -6.61 7.46 -13.90
C LEU A 409 -7.63 8.62 -13.86
N ILE A 410 -7.17 9.81 -14.18
CA ILE A 410 -7.98 11.02 -14.32
C ILE A 410 -8.28 11.26 -15.79
N GLY A 411 -9.56 11.25 -16.15
CA GLY A 411 -10.02 11.46 -17.52
C GLY A 411 -9.71 12.87 -18.01
N LYS A 412 -9.21 13.01 -19.24
CA LYS A 412 -8.79 14.31 -19.81
C LYS A 412 -9.84 14.97 -20.69
N LYS A 413 -10.85 14.23 -21.15
CA LYS A 413 -11.89 14.75 -22.04
C LYS A 413 -12.96 15.49 -21.24
N VAL A 414 -13.47 16.59 -21.78
CA VAL A 414 -14.53 17.41 -21.22
C VAL A 414 -15.74 17.34 -22.14
N SER A 415 -16.86 16.85 -21.64
CA SER A 415 -18.15 16.85 -22.31
C SER A 415 -19.29 16.71 -21.30
N PRO A 416 -20.50 17.11 -21.64
CA PRO A 416 -21.66 16.95 -20.76
C PRO A 416 -21.91 15.50 -20.32
N ASP A 417 -21.75 14.56 -21.22
CA ASP A 417 -21.90 13.12 -20.96
C ASP A 417 -20.92 12.62 -19.91
N LEU A 418 -19.65 13.06 -19.99
CA LEU A 418 -18.57 12.68 -19.07
C LEU A 418 -18.71 13.37 -17.71
N LEU A 419 -19.27 14.60 -17.66
CA LEU A 419 -19.58 15.24 -16.37
C LEU A 419 -20.65 14.45 -15.61
N LEU A 420 -21.72 14.02 -16.31
CA LEU A 420 -22.73 13.16 -15.70
C LEU A 420 -22.12 11.82 -15.22
N ASN A 421 -21.20 11.22 -15.99
CA ASN A 421 -20.50 10.02 -15.58
C ASN A 421 -19.61 10.25 -14.35
N LEU A 422 -18.88 11.37 -14.28
CA LEU A 422 -18.06 11.74 -13.12
C LEU A 422 -18.92 11.85 -11.84
N ALA A 423 -20.10 12.49 -11.94
CA ALA A 423 -21.02 12.65 -10.81
C ALA A 423 -21.52 11.32 -10.21
N ILE A 424 -21.41 10.21 -10.94
CA ILE A 424 -21.82 8.86 -10.47
C ILE A 424 -20.64 7.88 -10.34
N GLY A 425 -19.39 8.36 -10.47
CA GLY A 425 -18.17 7.56 -10.29
C GLY A 425 -17.83 6.63 -11.47
N GLN A 426 -18.23 6.99 -12.70
CA GLN A 426 -17.99 6.20 -13.91
C GLN A 426 -17.10 6.91 -14.96
N TYR A 427 -16.24 7.82 -14.55
CA TYR A 427 -15.32 8.49 -15.46
C TYR A 427 -13.85 8.37 -15.03
N ASP A 428 -13.54 8.80 -13.81
CA ASP A 428 -12.20 8.63 -13.24
C ASP A 428 -12.11 7.27 -12.53
N THR A 429 -10.90 6.71 -12.40
CA THR A 429 -10.65 5.49 -11.62
C THR A 429 -9.92 5.81 -10.32
N TYR A 430 -10.06 4.96 -9.32
CA TYR A 430 -9.42 5.13 -8.01
C TYR A 430 -8.89 3.80 -7.52
N THR A 431 -7.85 3.83 -6.68
CA THR A 431 -7.33 2.63 -6.02
C THR A 431 -8.18 2.25 -4.81
N PRO A 432 -8.17 0.99 -4.34
CA PRO A 432 -8.85 0.60 -3.11
C PRO A 432 -8.39 1.39 -1.88
N ILE A 433 -7.13 1.83 -1.80
CA ILE A 433 -6.64 2.67 -0.69
C ILE A 433 -7.21 4.09 -0.73
N GLU A 434 -7.35 4.68 -1.93
CA GLU A 434 -8.05 5.95 -2.09
C GLU A 434 -9.52 5.83 -1.66
N LEU A 435 -10.18 4.71 -2.00
CA LEU A 435 -11.56 4.45 -1.55
C LEU A 435 -11.65 4.27 -0.04
N LEU A 436 -10.62 3.65 0.60
CA LEU A 436 -10.54 3.58 2.06
C LEU A 436 -10.38 4.97 2.66
N ASN A 437 -9.50 5.81 2.10
CA ASN A 437 -9.27 7.16 2.61
C ASN A 437 -10.55 8.02 2.52
N TYR A 438 -11.29 7.88 1.41
CA TYR A 438 -12.61 8.50 1.26
C TYR A 438 -13.58 8.08 2.37
N ILE A 439 -13.76 6.77 2.60
CA ILE A 439 -14.75 6.32 3.58
C ILE A 439 -14.31 6.63 5.01
N ASN A 440 -13.01 6.63 5.32
CA ASN A 440 -12.47 7.05 6.60
C ASN A 440 -12.73 8.54 6.85
N THR A 441 -12.46 9.38 5.86
CA THR A 441 -12.72 10.83 5.93
C THR A 441 -14.20 11.13 6.13
N LEU A 442 -15.06 10.42 5.42
CA LEU A 442 -16.51 10.54 5.59
C LEU A 442 -16.93 10.09 7.00
N ALA A 443 -16.51 8.91 7.46
CA ALA A 443 -16.81 8.34 8.77
C ALA A 443 -16.30 9.23 9.92
N SER A 444 -15.22 9.98 9.68
CA SER A 444 -14.65 10.98 10.62
C SER A 444 -15.23 12.38 10.44
N LYS A 445 -16.37 12.52 9.73
CA LYS A 445 -17.06 13.80 9.49
C LYS A 445 -16.13 14.87 8.90
N GLY A 446 -15.29 14.48 7.94
CA GLY A 446 -14.42 15.36 7.17
C GLY A 446 -12.96 15.42 7.63
N GLU A 447 -12.61 14.84 8.75
CA GLU A 447 -11.22 14.78 9.21
C GLU A 447 -10.44 13.75 8.37
N LYS A 448 -9.64 14.23 7.41
CA LYS A 448 -8.80 13.39 6.56
C LYS A 448 -7.46 13.09 7.22
N ARG A 449 -7.09 11.81 7.30
CA ARG A 449 -5.80 11.32 7.79
C ARG A 449 -5.18 10.39 6.75
N SER A 450 -3.85 10.30 6.74
CA SER A 450 -3.17 9.28 5.94
C SER A 450 -3.44 7.89 6.51
N PRO A 451 -3.80 6.91 5.68
CA PRO A 451 -3.79 5.50 6.10
C PRO A 451 -2.39 5.08 6.54
N SER A 452 -2.27 4.23 7.56
CA SER A 452 -0.96 3.79 8.05
C SER A 452 -0.96 2.35 8.52
N LEU A 453 0.18 1.69 8.33
CA LEU A 453 0.45 0.33 8.78
C LEU A 453 1.28 0.31 10.07
N VAL A 454 2.29 1.18 10.18
CA VAL A 454 3.17 1.23 11.36
C VAL A 454 2.60 2.21 12.38
N TYR A 455 2.29 1.70 13.58
CA TYR A 455 1.85 2.55 14.66
C TYR A 455 2.96 2.89 15.66
N GLN A 456 4.00 2.03 15.75
CA GLN A 456 5.09 2.22 16.72
C GLN A 456 6.39 1.60 16.21
N ILE A 457 7.53 2.23 16.55
CA ILE A 457 8.88 1.69 16.33
C ILE A 457 9.60 1.62 17.68
N LYS A 458 10.22 0.48 17.98
CA LYS A 458 10.99 0.28 19.22
C LYS A 458 12.44 -0.07 18.92
N ASN A 459 13.33 0.44 19.75
CA ASN A 459 14.74 0.07 19.75
C ASN A 459 15.10 -0.47 21.14
N TYR A 460 15.54 -1.72 21.21
CA TYR A 460 15.79 -2.43 22.48
C TYR A 460 14.64 -2.28 23.50
N GLY A 461 13.40 -2.37 23.02
CA GLY A 461 12.18 -2.24 23.83
C GLY A 461 11.72 -0.81 24.08
N ASN A 462 12.56 0.20 23.87
CA ASN A 462 12.19 1.59 24.03
C ASN A 462 11.48 2.14 22.80
N VAL A 463 10.38 2.84 22.98
CA VAL A 463 9.64 3.51 21.91
C VAL A 463 10.46 4.71 21.41
N ILE A 464 10.78 4.71 20.11
CA ILE A 464 11.50 5.79 19.42
C ILE A 464 10.64 6.53 18.42
N TYR A 465 9.51 5.93 18.02
CA TYR A 465 8.49 6.53 17.18
C TYR A 465 7.12 6.03 17.60
N GLN A 466 6.16 6.92 17.63
CA GLN A 466 4.74 6.65 17.85
C GLN A 466 3.94 7.49 16.86
N ASN A 467 3.06 6.84 16.09
CA ASN A 467 2.20 7.56 15.16
C ASN A 467 1.20 8.43 15.95
N ASN A 468 1.10 9.69 15.61
CA ASN A 468 0.21 10.67 16.25
C ASN A 468 -1.13 10.85 15.50
N TYR A 469 -1.32 10.15 14.37
CA TYR A 469 -2.53 10.17 13.55
C TYR A 469 -3.03 11.57 13.20
N GLU A 470 -2.13 12.39 12.73
CA GLU A 470 -2.36 13.80 12.42
C GLU A 470 -3.47 14.00 11.37
N ILE A 471 -4.38 14.95 11.63
CA ILE A 471 -5.36 15.39 10.65
C ILE A 471 -4.62 16.19 9.57
N LYS A 472 -4.66 15.71 8.34
CA LYS A 472 -3.98 16.35 7.19
C LYS A 472 -4.85 17.47 6.57
N GLU A 473 -6.17 17.28 6.60
CA GLU A 473 -7.11 18.21 6.02
C GLU A 473 -8.49 18.01 6.65
N ASN A 474 -9.30 19.07 6.68
CA ASN A 474 -10.71 19.01 7.02
C ASN A 474 -11.55 19.37 5.80
N VAL A 475 -12.49 18.51 5.44
CA VAL A 475 -13.45 18.80 4.37
C VAL A 475 -14.41 19.87 4.87
N ASP A 476 -14.45 21.00 4.17
CA ASP A 476 -15.31 22.13 4.48
C ASP A 476 -16.78 21.82 4.13
N LEU A 477 -17.47 21.16 5.07
CA LEU A 477 -18.88 20.81 4.98
C LEU A 477 -19.53 20.88 6.37
N SER A 478 -20.77 21.40 6.46
CA SER A 478 -21.45 21.55 7.74
C SER A 478 -21.80 20.19 8.37
N LYS A 479 -21.91 20.17 9.70
CA LYS A 479 -22.33 18.98 10.45
C LYS A 479 -23.68 18.44 9.97
N GLU A 480 -24.62 19.31 9.64
CA GLU A 480 -25.95 18.93 9.16
C GLU A 480 -25.84 18.07 7.88
N TYR A 481 -24.98 18.46 6.93
CA TYR A 481 -24.81 17.71 5.70
C TYR A 481 -24.16 16.33 5.93
N TYR A 482 -23.20 16.24 6.85
CA TYR A 482 -22.67 14.92 7.28
C TYR A 482 -23.77 14.06 7.89
N ASP A 483 -24.62 14.59 8.76
CA ASP A 483 -25.71 13.85 9.38
C ASP A 483 -26.72 13.35 8.33
N ARG A 484 -26.97 14.11 7.26
CA ARG A 484 -27.80 13.70 6.11
C ARG A 484 -27.14 12.58 5.30
N ILE A 485 -25.85 12.70 4.99
CA ILE A 485 -25.10 11.63 4.29
C ILE A 485 -25.07 10.35 5.14
N PHE A 486 -24.82 10.45 6.45
CA PHE A 486 -24.83 9.32 7.38
C PHE A 486 -26.20 8.65 7.40
N LYS A 487 -27.28 9.43 7.46
CA LYS A 487 -28.65 8.89 7.39
C LYS A 487 -28.91 8.17 6.07
N GLY A 488 -28.46 8.76 4.95
CA GLY A 488 -28.55 8.14 3.62
C GLY A 488 -27.79 6.82 3.57
N PHE A 489 -26.54 6.78 4.06
CA PHE A 489 -25.70 5.59 4.08
C PHE A 489 -26.20 4.51 5.05
N TYR A 490 -26.73 4.90 6.20
CA TYR A 490 -27.43 3.99 7.10
C TYR A 490 -28.64 3.34 6.41
N ASN A 491 -29.45 4.16 5.72
CA ASN A 491 -30.61 3.66 4.99
C ASN A 491 -30.21 2.72 3.84
N VAL A 492 -29.08 2.99 3.14
CA VAL A 492 -28.55 2.05 2.12
C VAL A 492 -28.38 0.65 2.68
N MET A 493 -27.72 0.52 3.85
CA MET A 493 -27.37 -0.78 4.43
C MET A 493 -28.54 -1.49 5.08
N ASN A 494 -29.54 -0.74 5.57
CA ASN A 494 -30.65 -1.32 6.34
C ASN A 494 -31.94 -1.48 5.51
N TYR A 495 -32.20 -0.61 4.55
CA TYR A 495 -33.46 -0.57 3.80
C TYR A 495 -33.29 -0.52 2.28
N GLY A 496 -32.12 -0.04 1.80
CA GLY A 496 -31.83 0.30 0.42
C GLY A 496 -31.05 -0.75 -0.35
N THR A 497 -30.22 -0.27 -1.28
CA THR A 497 -29.47 -1.10 -2.25
C THR A 497 -28.37 -1.98 -1.63
N GLY A 498 -27.97 -1.68 -0.41
CA GLY A 498 -26.97 -2.44 0.37
C GLY A 498 -27.55 -3.34 1.45
N LYS A 499 -28.87 -3.50 1.49
CA LYS A 499 -29.53 -4.34 2.49
C LYS A 499 -28.95 -5.76 2.48
N GLY A 500 -28.44 -6.18 3.67
CA GLY A 500 -27.85 -7.50 3.84
C GLY A 500 -26.35 -7.61 3.49
N TYR A 501 -25.71 -6.52 2.99
CA TYR A 501 -24.26 -6.50 2.73
C TYR A 501 -23.42 -6.50 4.03
N MET A 502 -23.96 -5.95 5.10
CA MET A 502 -23.31 -5.94 6.41
C MET A 502 -24.26 -6.49 7.48
N ASN A 503 -23.72 -6.94 8.60
CA ASN A 503 -24.51 -7.40 9.73
C ASN A 503 -25.17 -6.21 10.46
N TYR A 504 -26.51 -6.20 10.55
CA TYR A 504 -27.20 -5.05 11.16
C TYR A 504 -26.97 -4.88 12.67
N ASN A 505 -26.56 -5.93 13.38
CA ASN A 505 -26.22 -5.82 14.81
C ASN A 505 -25.03 -4.89 15.06
N LEU A 506 -24.24 -4.62 14.01
CA LEU A 506 -23.13 -3.65 14.07
C LEU A 506 -23.57 -2.22 13.73
N ASN A 507 -24.86 -1.99 13.46
CA ASN A 507 -25.41 -0.69 13.08
C ASN A 507 -24.66 0.00 11.94
N PRO A 508 -24.55 -0.67 10.75
CA PRO A 508 -23.67 -0.23 9.66
C PRO A 508 -24.25 0.92 8.85
N ALA A 509 -23.35 1.72 8.30
CA ALA A 509 -23.62 2.69 7.24
C ALA A 509 -22.64 2.48 6.09
N GLY A 510 -23.05 2.74 4.86
CA GLY A 510 -22.16 2.58 3.72
C GLY A 510 -22.87 2.75 2.38
N LYS A 511 -22.13 2.47 1.31
CA LYS A 511 -22.60 2.62 -0.07
C LYS A 511 -22.10 1.50 -0.95
N THR A 512 -22.95 0.99 -1.81
CA THR A 512 -22.61 0.02 -2.85
C THR A 512 -22.33 0.73 -4.16
N GLY A 513 -21.46 0.15 -4.97
CA GLY A 513 -21.18 0.60 -6.33
C GLY A 513 -21.21 -0.55 -7.31
N THR A 514 -21.70 -0.26 -8.50
CA THR A 514 -21.59 -1.09 -9.69
C THR A 514 -21.16 -0.17 -10.80
N SER A 515 -20.09 -0.52 -11.50
CA SER A 515 -19.54 0.30 -12.58
C SER A 515 -19.22 -0.54 -13.79
N GLU A 516 -19.34 0.05 -14.96
CA GLU A 516 -18.85 -0.58 -16.20
C GLU A 516 -17.32 -0.58 -16.19
N SER A 517 -16.76 -1.69 -16.60
CA SER A 517 -15.33 -1.90 -16.78
C SER A 517 -15.06 -2.50 -18.15
N PHE A 518 -13.83 -2.41 -18.60
CA PHE A 518 -13.43 -2.79 -19.94
C PHE A 518 -12.17 -3.64 -19.87
N LEU A 519 -12.16 -4.77 -20.54
CA LEU A 519 -11.04 -5.69 -20.61
C LEU A 519 -10.52 -5.82 -22.04
N ASP A 520 -9.23 -5.98 -22.13
CA ASP A 520 -8.48 -6.52 -23.25
C ASP A 520 -8.14 -7.97 -22.87
N THR A 521 -8.88 -8.93 -23.40
CA THR A 521 -8.80 -10.34 -22.97
C THR A 521 -7.68 -11.12 -23.66
N ASP A 522 -7.21 -10.64 -24.81
CA ASP A 522 -6.14 -11.25 -25.59
C ASP A 522 -4.82 -10.49 -25.56
N ASN A 523 -4.77 -9.36 -24.83
CA ASN A 523 -3.61 -8.47 -24.66
C ASN A 523 -3.10 -7.87 -25.99
N ASP A 524 -3.99 -7.61 -26.96
CA ASP A 524 -3.63 -6.96 -28.24
C ASP A 524 -3.60 -5.41 -28.14
N GLY A 525 -3.89 -4.86 -26.97
CA GLY A 525 -3.96 -3.42 -26.68
C GLY A 525 -5.32 -2.80 -27.02
N LYS A 526 -6.33 -3.58 -27.40
CA LYS A 526 -7.68 -3.12 -27.67
C LYS A 526 -8.69 -3.76 -26.72
N ILE A 527 -9.64 -2.95 -26.30
CA ILE A 527 -10.74 -3.41 -25.46
C ILE A 527 -11.68 -4.25 -26.31
N ASP A 528 -11.90 -5.50 -25.95
CA ASP A 528 -12.78 -6.45 -26.59
C ASP A 528 -14.00 -6.83 -25.74
N THR A 529 -13.91 -6.71 -24.42
CA THR A 529 -14.92 -7.19 -23.49
C THR A 529 -15.37 -6.11 -22.51
N LYS A 530 -16.68 -5.95 -22.35
CA LYS A 530 -17.29 -5.11 -21.31
C LYS A 530 -17.65 -5.97 -20.11
N THR A 531 -17.29 -5.50 -18.93
CA THR A 531 -17.58 -6.17 -17.66
C THR A 531 -18.20 -5.20 -16.66
N LEU A 532 -18.63 -5.72 -15.51
CA LEU A 532 -19.06 -4.94 -14.37
C LEU A 532 -18.09 -5.15 -13.22
N SER A 533 -17.65 -4.07 -12.59
CA SER A 533 -16.92 -4.09 -11.32
C SER A 533 -17.88 -3.79 -10.17
N LEU A 534 -17.76 -4.54 -9.08
CA LEU A 534 -18.54 -4.39 -7.88
C LEU A 534 -17.69 -3.75 -6.77
N THR A 535 -18.26 -2.79 -6.07
CA THR A 535 -17.59 -2.09 -4.96
C THR A 535 -18.52 -1.94 -3.77
N MET A 536 -17.95 -1.90 -2.58
CA MET A 536 -18.64 -1.55 -1.35
C MET A 536 -17.68 -0.78 -0.44
N ALA A 537 -18.14 0.32 0.14
CA ALA A 537 -17.45 1.04 1.20
C ALA A 537 -18.44 1.40 2.30
N GLY A 538 -18.07 1.13 3.54
CA GLY A 538 -18.93 1.38 4.69
C GLY A 538 -18.15 1.44 5.99
N PHE A 539 -18.85 1.79 7.06
CA PHE A 539 -18.32 1.90 8.41
C PHE A 539 -19.35 1.47 9.45
N PHE A 540 -18.89 1.11 10.62
CA PHE A 540 -19.74 0.70 11.74
C PHE A 540 -19.07 0.92 13.10
N PRO A 541 -19.86 1.19 14.19
CA PRO A 541 -21.28 1.57 14.15
C PRO A 541 -21.47 3.00 13.60
N VAL A 542 -22.66 3.31 13.09
CA VAL A 542 -22.91 4.62 12.43
C VAL A 542 -22.79 5.81 13.38
N GLU A 543 -23.19 5.66 14.65
CA GLU A 543 -23.17 6.74 15.64
C GLU A 543 -21.74 7.17 16.02
N ASN A 544 -20.84 6.21 16.11
CA ASN A 544 -19.45 6.41 16.52
C ASN A 544 -18.54 5.44 15.76
N PRO A 545 -18.19 5.73 14.51
CA PRO A 545 -17.47 4.81 13.65
C PRO A 545 -16.14 4.32 14.27
N GLU A 546 -16.02 3.00 14.45
CA GLU A 546 -14.82 2.33 14.95
C GLU A 546 -14.07 1.62 13.85
N TYR A 547 -14.80 1.09 12.86
CA TYR A 547 -14.22 0.37 11.74
C TYR A 547 -14.78 0.85 10.40
N SER A 548 -13.91 0.94 9.41
CA SER A 548 -14.26 1.10 8.01
C SER A 548 -13.90 -0.15 7.22
N LEU A 549 -14.72 -0.50 6.25
CA LEU A 549 -14.56 -1.67 5.38
C LEU A 549 -14.73 -1.25 3.92
N VAL A 550 -13.76 -1.63 3.11
CA VAL A 550 -13.80 -1.49 1.64
C VAL A 550 -13.67 -2.86 1.01
N VAL A 551 -14.50 -3.17 0.03
CA VAL A 551 -14.42 -4.37 -0.81
C VAL A 551 -14.54 -3.96 -2.28
N VAL A 552 -13.56 -4.37 -3.09
CA VAL A 552 -13.51 -4.11 -4.53
C VAL A 552 -13.29 -5.43 -5.27
N SER A 553 -14.17 -5.75 -6.20
CA SER A 553 -14.08 -6.94 -7.05
C SER A 553 -14.25 -6.51 -8.50
N PRO A 554 -13.15 -6.30 -9.23
CA PRO A 554 -13.21 -5.91 -10.64
C PRO A 554 -13.71 -7.10 -11.50
N ASN A 555 -14.31 -6.76 -12.63
CA ASN A 555 -14.71 -7.71 -13.68
C ASN A 555 -15.62 -8.84 -13.16
N ALA A 556 -16.54 -8.52 -12.23
CA ALA A 556 -17.37 -9.49 -11.52
C ALA A 556 -18.40 -10.20 -12.41
N SER A 557 -18.74 -9.64 -13.55
CA SER A 557 -19.63 -10.26 -14.55
C SER A 557 -19.46 -9.57 -15.90
N HIS A 558 -19.88 -10.24 -16.99
CA HIS A 558 -20.04 -9.56 -18.27
C HIS A 558 -21.10 -8.46 -18.20
N ASN A 559 -20.86 -7.36 -18.89
CA ASN A 559 -21.85 -6.31 -19.11
C ASN A 559 -22.42 -6.45 -20.53
N ASN A 560 -23.24 -7.45 -20.76
CA ASN A 560 -23.99 -7.53 -22.00
C ASN A 560 -25.43 -7.08 -21.78
N SER A 561 -26.14 -6.72 -22.88
CA SER A 561 -27.46 -6.10 -22.87
C SER A 561 -28.59 -7.03 -22.37
N LYS A 562 -28.29 -8.28 -22.04
CA LYS A 562 -29.21 -9.25 -21.46
C LYS A 562 -29.11 -9.19 -19.95
N LYS A 563 -30.22 -9.30 -19.23
CA LYS A 563 -30.24 -9.38 -17.75
C LYS A 563 -29.59 -10.70 -17.30
N GLU A 564 -28.25 -10.72 -17.30
CA GLU A 564 -27.50 -11.88 -16.90
C GLU A 564 -27.31 -11.95 -15.39
N TYR A 565 -27.01 -13.14 -14.91
CA TYR A 565 -26.77 -13.38 -13.50
C TYR A 565 -25.51 -12.61 -13.04
N ILE A 566 -25.61 -11.91 -11.92
CA ILE A 566 -24.51 -11.23 -11.25
C ILE A 566 -24.25 -11.93 -9.92
N TYR A 567 -23.03 -12.41 -9.72
CA TYR A 567 -22.58 -12.91 -8.43
C TYR A 567 -22.10 -11.74 -7.58
N TYR A 568 -22.95 -11.26 -6.67
CA TYR A 568 -22.64 -10.13 -5.80
C TYR A 568 -21.60 -10.52 -4.72
N ILE A 569 -20.36 -10.76 -5.14
CA ILE A 569 -19.27 -11.19 -4.28
C ILE A 569 -18.99 -10.17 -3.15
N THR A 570 -19.06 -8.87 -3.43
CA THR A 570 -18.85 -7.82 -2.43
C THR A 570 -19.84 -7.90 -1.28
N ASN A 571 -21.13 -8.24 -1.56
CA ASN A 571 -22.12 -8.51 -0.54
C ASN A 571 -21.69 -9.69 0.36
N ARG A 572 -21.34 -10.81 -0.23
CA ARG A 572 -21.00 -12.04 0.48
C ARG A 572 -19.76 -11.86 1.37
N VAL A 573 -18.71 -11.27 0.80
CA VAL A 573 -17.45 -10.97 1.50
C VAL A 573 -17.70 -10.00 2.65
N SER A 574 -18.37 -8.87 2.41
CA SER A 574 -18.67 -7.88 3.45
C SER A 574 -19.54 -8.46 4.58
N ARG A 575 -20.54 -9.27 4.21
CA ARG A 575 -21.42 -9.92 5.20
C ARG A 575 -20.64 -10.88 6.08
N LYS A 576 -19.85 -11.78 5.52
CA LYS A 576 -19.05 -12.74 6.29
C LYS A 576 -18.02 -12.05 7.19
N ILE A 577 -17.39 -10.97 6.72
CA ILE A 577 -16.46 -10.17 7.54
C ILE A 577 -17.20 -9.55 8.72
N THR A 578 -18.34 -8.91 8.50
CA THR A 578 -19.08 -8.24 9.57
C THR A 578 -19.77 -9.25 10.51
N ASP A 579 -20.16 -10.43 10.05
CA ASP A 579 -20.59 -11.54 10.90
C ASP A 579 -19.46 -12.01 11.83
N TYR A 580 -18.22 -12.05 11.33
CA TYR A 580 -17.05 -12.35 12.14
C TYR A 580 -16.83 -11.28 13.23
N PHE A 581 -16.89 -9.99 12.89
CA PHE A 581 -16.81 -8.90 13.87
C PHE A 581 -17.90 -9.00 14.93
N ASN A 582 -19.13 -9.26 14.53
CA ASN A 582 -20.25 -9.45 15.47
C ASN A 582 -19.99 -10.63 16.43
N SER A 583 -19.41 -11.73 15.95
CA SER A 583 -19.06 -12.89 16.78
C SER A 583 -17.97 -12.59 17.81
N LEU A 584 -17.04 -11.67 17.51
CA LEU A 584 -16.02 -11.23 18.47
C LEU A 584 -16.62 -10.37 19.59
N ASN A 585 -17.54 -9.46 19.23
CA ASN A 585 -18.24 -8.61 20.20
C ASN A 585 -19.06 -9.44 21.19
N VAL A 586 -19.79 -10.46 20.71
CA VAL A 586 -20.56 -11.37 21.60
C VAL A 586 -19.64 -12.09 22.58
N LYS A 587 -18.51 -12.64 22.10
CA LYS A 587 -17.53 -13.34 22.98
C LYS A 587 -16.86 -12.42 24.01
N SER A 588 -16.76 -11.12 23.74
CA SER A 588 -16.21 -10.16 24.70
C SER A 588 -17.21 -9.79 25.81
N LEU A 589 -18.49 -9.94 25.56
CA LEU A 589 -19.56 -9.69 26.55
C LEU A 589 -19.81 -10.91 27.45
N GLU A 590 -19.37 -12.12 27.03
CA GLU A 590 -19.49 -13.37 27.79
C GLU A 590 -18.30 -13.62 28.74
N LYS A 591 -17.27 -12.82 28.69
CA LYS A 591 -16.10 -12.82 29.59
C LYS A 591 -16.19 -11.70 30.61
#